data_d078dbb9f1ca1240dd5df6669c25d02e
#
_entry.id   d078dbb9f1ca1240dd5df6669c25d02e
#
_cell.length_a   1.000
_cell.length_b   1.000
_cell.length_c   1.000
_cell.angle_alpha   90.00
_cell.angle_beta   90.00
_cell.angle_gamma   90.00
#
_symmetry.space_group_name_H-M   'P 1'
#
loop_
_entity.id
_entity.type
_entity.pdbx_description
1 polymer ?
#
loop_
_entity_poly.entity_id
_entity_poly.type
_entity_poly.pdbx_seq_one_letter_code
_entity_poly.pdbx_strand_id
1 'polypeptide(L)'
;MRTLKRIEALKQITFEQKGFHGVLIANEANLLYFAGFPGASCLLIPNKGENKIYVYSVNYEQAKAEGKGFQVELVKRGENLMEKIATQVRAFKIKKLAVDTLSYENYSSLAKRLRGETKLKIQGNLVWELRKTKDEKELELMRKAGELTSEGMRVAYEVIRPGIKEYEAAGEIEYVMRKCGCWGTAFETIVASGVRSAFPHGGCTDREIRQGDLVVVDIGAAYHHYRSDMTRTLAAGKPSEKQKKIYEIVRLAQEKAFQALKPKAEARDVDAVARKTIEDAGYGEYFVHGLGHGVGLEVHEQPTLSPESKDKLMIGNVVTIEPGIYIVGFGGFRIEDTVLVQKGKAEKFTKGPYTLEAEK
;
A
#
# COMPACT_ATOMS: atom_id res chain seq x y z
N MET A 1 -14.52 15.83 12.64
CA MET A 1 -14.73 14.70 13.59
C MET A 1 -13.71 13.57 13.45
N ARG A 2 -13.45 13.05 12.25
CA ARG A 2 -12.54 11.90 12.01
C ARG A 2 -11.09 12.20 12.41
N THR A 3 -10.52 13.32 11.93
CA THR A 3 -9.17 13.79 12.28
C THR A 3 -8.95 13.87 13.80
N LEU A 4 -9.89 14.46 14.53
CA LEU A 4 -9.79 14.57 15.98
C LEU A 4 -9.75 13.21 16.69
N LYS A 5 -10.59 12.25 16.26
CA LYS A 5 -10.56 10.88 16.80
C LYS A 5 -9.22 10.18 16.56
N ARG A 6 -8.64 10.35 15.36
CA ARG A 6 -7.31 9.80 15.01
C ARG A 6 -6.20 10.41 15.86
N ILE A 7 -6.25 11.73 16.07
CA ILE A 7 -5.27 12.43 16.92
C ILE A 7 -5.39 11.97 18.38
N GLU A 8 -6.60 11.84 18.91
CA GLU A 8 -6.80 11.35 20.29
C GLU A 8 -6.28 9.90 20.44
N ALA A 9 -6.56 9.01 19.49
CA ALA A 9 -6.01 7.66 19.50
C ALA A 9 -4.47 7.65 19.46
N LEU A 10 -3.86 8.53 18.62
CA LEU A 10 -2.40 8.68 18.57
C LEU A 10 -1.86 9.17 19.92
N LYS A 11 -2.50 10.15 20.53
CA LYS A 11 -2.12 10.70 21.85
C LYS A 11 -2.16 9.61 22.92
N GLN A 12 -3.22 8.81 22.95
CA GLN A 12 -3.34 7.70 23.90
C GLN A 12 -2.17 6.71 23.77
N ILE A 13 -1.88 6.25 22.55
CA ILE A 13 -0.76 5.32 22.31
C ILE A 13 0.58 5.96 22.69
N THR A 14 0.78 7.22 22.31
CA THR A 14 2.10 7.86 22.36
C THR A 14 2.40 8.43 23.75
N PHE A 15 1.44 9.11 24.36
CA PHE A 15 1.68 9.84 25.61
C PHE A 15 1.39 8.97 26.83
N GLU A 16 0.24 8.28 26.85
CA GLU A 16 -0.16 7.48 28.02
C GLU A 16 0.59 6.15 28.09
N GLN A 17 0.70 5.43 26.96
CA GLN A 17 1.33 4.10 26.96
C GLN A 17 2.86 4.15 26.83
N LYS A 18 3.42 5.08 26.03
CA LYS A 18 4.86 5.14 25.71
C LYS A 18 5.61 6.31 26.38
N GLY A 19 4.90 7.21 27.07
CA GLY A 19 5.47 8.28 27.87
C GLY A 19 6.23 9.35 27.08
N PHE A 20 5.82 9.64 25.84
CA PHE A 20 6.29 10.79 25.08
C PHE A 20 5.52 12.06 25.47
N HIS A 21 6.06 13.22 25.13
CA HIS A 21 5.44 14.52 25.39
C HIS A 21 5.01 15.25 24.12
N GLY A 22 5.39 14.73 22.96
CA GLY A 22 5.00 15.21 21.64
C GLY A 22 5.31 14.17 20.56
N VAL A 23 4.64 14.33 19.41
CA VAL A 23 4.87 13.55 18.20
C VAL A 23 5.11 14.50 17.04
N LEU A 24 6.13 14.24 16.26
CA LEU A 24 6.38 14.86 14.95
C LEU A 24 6.10 13.83 13.87
N ILE A 25 5.16 14.15 13.00
CA ILE A 25 4.79 13.36 11.82
C ILE A 25 5.37 14.05 10.59
N ALA A 26 6.07 13.30 9.73
CA ALA A 26 6.65 13.79 8.49
C ALA A 26 6.51 12.80 7.31
N ASN A 27 6.09 11.55 7.53
CA ASN A 27 5.71 10.64 6.44
C ASN A 27 4.46 11.16 5.73
N GLU A 28 4.48 11.24 4.40
CA GLU A 28 3.41 11.84 3.58
C GLU A 28 2.06 11.15 3.79
N ALA A 29 2.02 9.82 3.81
CA ALA A 29 0.78 9.09 4.01
C ALA A 29 0.23 9.28 5.45
N ASN A 30 1.11 9.40 6.45
CA ASN A 30 0.71 9.72 7.82
C ASN A 30 0.21 11.15 7.95
N LEU A 31 0.86 12.11 7.27
CA LEU A 31 0.37 13.49 7.19
C LEU A 31 -1.03 13.54 6.57
N LEU A 32 -1.22 12.87 5.45
CA LEU A 32 -2.52 12.77 4.80
C LEU A 32 -3.57 12.09 5.69
N TYR A 33 -3.19 11.02 6.41
CA TYR A 33 -4.07 10.32 7.35
C TYR A 33 -4.63 11.24 8.45
N PHE A 34 -3.81 12.13 8.98
CA PHE A 34 -4.21 13.06 10.06
C PHE A 34 -4.77 14.38 9.54
N ALA A 35 -4.14 15.01 8.55
CA ALA A 35 -4.52 16.33 8.04
C ALA A 35 -5.71 16.27 7.07
N GLY A 36 -5.83 15.20 6.30
CA GLY A 36 -6.89 15.01 5.32
C GLY A 36 -6.63 15.71 3.97
N PHE A 37 -5.46 16.35 3.80
CA PHE A 37 -5.04 16.95 2.53
C PHE A 37 -3.56 16.66 2.25
N PRO A 38 -3.16 16.56 0.97
CA PRO A 38 -1.76 16.44 0.58
C PRO A 38 -1.05 17.81 0.68
N GLY A 39 0.27 17.81 0.89
CA GLY A 39 1.08 19.03 0.86
C GLY A 39 1.47 19.60 2.23
N ALA A 40 1.11 18.94 3.32
CA ALA A 40 1.72 19.20 4.62
C ALA A 40 3.19 18.75 4.62
N SER A 41 4.07 19.53 5.26
CA SER A 41 5.49 19.19 5.39
C SER A 41 5.80 18.47 6.70
N CYS A 42 5.16 18.89 7.78
CA CYS A 42 5.24 18.25 9.09
C CYS A 42 3.98 18.56 9.91
N LEU A 43 3.69 17.69 10.86
CA LEU A 43 2.65 17.87 11.85
C LEU A 43 3.25 17.65 13.25
N LEU A 44 3.19 18.66 14.12
CA LEU A 44 3.59 18.58 15.52
C LEU A 44 2.36 18.46 16.39
N ILE A 45 2.24 17.35 17.10
CA ILE A 45 1.17 17.06 18.05
C ILE A 45 1.78 17.06 19.46
N PRO A 46 1.57 18.10 20.28
CA PRO A 46 2.03 18.12 21.65
C PRO A 46 1.04 17.39 22.57
N ASN A 47 1.52 16.95 23.75
CA ASN A 47 0.64 16.43 24.79
C ASN A 47 -0.30 17.55 25.33
N LYS A 48 0.24 18.78 25.49
CA LYS A 48 -0.51 19.96 25.89
C LYS A 48 -0.26 21.08 24.90
N GLY A 49 -1.32 21.73 24.42
CA GLY A 49 -1.27 22.81 23.45
C GLY A 49 -1.93 22.43 22.13
N GLU A 50 -1.87 23.35 21.18
CA GLU A 50 -2.50 23.20 19.86
C GLU A 50 -1.64 22.37 18.91
N ASN A 51 -2.28 21.50 18.12
CA ASN A 51 -1.62 20.76 17.07
C ASN A 51 -1.23 21.73 15.94
N LYS A 52 0.01 21.65 15.47
CA LYS A 52 0.53 22.55 14.44
C LYS A 52 0.88 21.78 13.17
N ILE A 53 0.39 22.30 12.05
CA ILE A 53 0.74 21.81 10.73
C ILE A 53 1.62 22.82 10.01
N TYR A 54 2.78 22.37 9.55
CA TYR A 54 3.76 23.19 8.83
C TYR A 54 3.62 22.99 7.35
N VAL A 55 3.51 24.08 6.60
CA VAL A 55 3.36 24.08 5.14
C VAL A 55 4.20 25.18 4.50
N TYR A 56 4.69 24.93 3.31
CA TYR A 56 5.28 25.96 2.47
C TYR A 56 4.21 26.80 1.77
N SER A 57 4.60 27.98 1.23
CA SER A 57 3.70 28.96 0.65
C SER A 57 2.78 28.39 -0.45
N VAL A 58 3.24 27.43 -1.24
CA VAL A 58 2.46 26.81 -2.32
C VAL A 58 1.21 26.06 -1.82
N ASN A 59 1.25 25.55 -0.58
CA ASN A 59 0.16 24.78 0.02
C ASN A 59 -0.56 25.53 1.15
N TYR A 60 -0.18 26.79 1.41
CA TYR A 60 -0.64 27.51 2.61
C TYR A 60 -2.15 27.81 2.59
N GLU A 61 -2.67 28.28 1.49
CA GLU A 61 -4.10 28.59 1.37
C GLU A 61 -4.96 27.31 1.40
N GLN A 62 -4.48 26.23 0.77
CA GLN A 62 -5.15 24.94 0.85
C GLN A 62 -5.17 24.41 2.29
N ALA A 63 -4.04 24.49 3.01
CA ALA A 63 -3.96 24.08 4.40
C ALA A 63 -4.93 24.85 5.29
N LYS A 64 -5.12 26.14 5.07
CA LYS A 64 -6.11 26.98 5.80
C LYS A 64 -7.55 26.56 5.50
N ALA A 65 -7.85 26.18 4.27
CA ALA A 65 -9.20 25.77 3.88
C ALA A 65 -9.54 24.34 4.36
N GLU A 66 -8.59 23.41 4.28
CA GLU A 66 -8.82 21.98 4.50
C GLU A 66 -8.28 21.47 5.84
N GLY A 67 -7.24 22.07 6.41
CA GLY A 67 -6.53 21.66 7.63
C GLY A 67 -7.32 21.87 8.91
N LYS A 68 -8.49 21.24 9.04
CA LYS A 68 -9.37 21.40 10.21
C LYS A 68 -8.78 20.74 11.46
N GLY A 69 -8.73 21.50 12.55
CA GLY A 69 -8.23 21.03 13.86
C GLY A 69 -6.73 21.23 14.07
N PHE A 70 -6.09 22.04 13.21
CA PHE A 70 -4.68 22.40 13.30
C PHE A 70 -4.49 23.90 13.19
N GLN A 71 -3.49 24.41 13.92
CA GLN A 71 -2.93 25.73 13.65
C GLN A 71 -1.97 25.61 12.46
N VAL A 72 -2.24 26.35 11.39
CA VAL A 72 -1.43 26.32 10.16
C VAL A 72 -0.25 27.29 10.30
N GLU A 73 0.97 26.76 10.21
CA GLU A 73 2.23 27.48 10.30
C GLU A 73 2.88 27.58 8.92
N LEU A 74 2.99 28.79 8.41
CA LEU A 74 3.68 29.03 7.15
C LEU A 74 5.19 28.95 7.35
N VAL A 75 5.86 28.15 6.51
CA VAL A 75 7.32 28.15 6.35
C VAL A 75 7.66 29.03 5.14
N LYS A 76 8.17 30.23 5.40
CA LYS A 76 8.52 31.20 4.35
C LYS A 76 9.80 30.79 3.62
N ARG A 77 9.99 31.32 2.41
CA ARG A 77 11.22 31.11 1.66
C ARG A 77 12.44 31.60 2.47
N GLY A 78 13.46 30.75 2.61
CA GLY A 78 14.66 31.03 3.42
C GLY A 78 14.55 30.67 4.89
N GLU A 79 13.35 30.37 5.43
CA GLU A 79 13.20 29.85 6.78
C GLU A 79 13.57 28.36 6.85
N ASN A 80 14.17 27.96 7.97
CA ASN A 80 14.49 26.54 8.22
C ASN A 80 13.36 25.89 9.00
N LEU A 81 12.73 24.87 8.39
CA LEU A 81 11.62 24.13 9.00
C LEU A 81 12.01 23.48 10.33
N MET A 82 13.20 22.86 10.42
CA MET A 82 13.64 22.21 11.66
C MET A 82 13.90 23.21 12.80
N GLU A 83 14.27 24.43 12.49
CA GLU A 83 14.40 25.52 13.47
C GLU A 83 13.03 25.97 13.99
N LYS A 84 12.04 26.17 13.12
CA LYS A 84 10.67 26.49 13.54
C LYS A 84 10.09 25.38 14.42
N ILE A 85 10.28 24.12 14.05
CA ILE A 85 9.86 22.97 14.86
C ILE A 85 10.58 22.98 16.21
N ALA A 86 11.90 23.16 16.26
CA ALA A 86 12.67 23.19 17.49
C ALA A 86 12.20 24.30 18.44
N THR A 87 11.94 25.49 17.91
CA THR A 87 11.38 26.63 18.67
C THR A 87 10.04 26.25 19.31
N GLN A 88 9.16 25.61 18.54
CA GLN A 88 7.85 25.21 19.06
C GLN A 88 7.94 24.05 20.06
N VAL A 89 8.85 23.10 19.86
CA VAL A 89 9.13 22.00 20.80
C VAL A 89 9.56 22.55 22.16
N ARG A 90 10.41 23.61 22.20
CA ARG A 90 10.80 24.31 23.41
C ARG A 90 9.61 25.03 24.07
N ALA A 91 8.84 25.77 23.27
CA ALA A 91 7.67 26.49 23.76
C ALA A 91 6.64 25.57 24.44
N PHE A 92 6.45 24.37 23.90
CA PHE A 92 5.59 23.31 24.47
C PHE A 92 6.28 22.52 25.59
N LYS A 93 7.54 22.81 25.93
CA LYS A 93 8.35 22.12 26.97
C LYS A 93 8.40 20.60 26.76
N ILE A 94 8.46 20.16 25.50
CA ILE A 94 8.52 18.75 25.12
C ILE A 94 9.90 18.19 25.48
N LYS A 95 9.97 17.24 26.43
CA LYS A 95 11.21 16.59 26.87
C LYS A 95 11.52 15.29 26.13
N LYS A 96 10.49 14.62 25.58
CA LYS A 96 10.59 13.43 24.76
C LYS A 96 9.71 13.60 23.53
N LEU A 97 10.32 13.64 22.35
CA LEU A 97 9.63 13.77 21.07
C LEU A 97 9.75 12.48 20.29
N ALA A 98 8.61 11.84 19.98
CA ALA A 98 8.54 10.75 19.02
C ALA A 98 8.52 11.34 17.62
N VAL A 99 9.21 10.69 16.69
CA VAL A 99 9.26 11.08 15.26
C VAL A 99 8.94 9.84 14.45
N ASP A 100 8.00 9.92 13.52
CA ASP A 100 7.65 8.77 12.67
C ASP A 100 8.76 8.49 11.64
N THR A 101 9.15 9.51 10.89
CA THR A 101 10.29 9.47 9.97
C THR A 101 10.85 10.87 9.75
N LEU A 102 12.13 10.95 9.43
CA LEU A 102 12.80 12.16 8.90
C LEU A 102 13.98 11.70 8.05
N SER A 103 14.36 12.49 7.05
CA SER A 103 15.67 12.30 6.41
C SER A 103 16.78 12.44 7.46
N TYR A 104 17.92 11.78 7.23
CA TYR A 104 19.07 11.89 8.12
C TYR A 104 19.47 13.34 8.38
N GLU A 105 19.45 14.18 7.34
CA GLU A 105 19.77 15.60 7.42
C GLU A 105 18.81 16.34 8.34
N ASN A 106 17.50 16.19 8.16
CA ASN A 106 16.48 16.84 8.99
C ASN A 106 16.53 16.34 10.44
N TYR A 107 16.73 15.03 10.63
CA TYR A 107 16.89 14.46 11.96
C TYR A 107 18.10 15.03 12.69
N SER A 108 19.26 15.07 12.03
CA SER A 108 20.51 15.60 12.58
C SER A 108 20.40 17.10 12.88
N SER A 109 19.77 17.87 11.99
CA SER A 109 19.49 19.29 12.18
C SER A 109 18.61 19.53 13.40
N LEU A 110 17.52 18.78 13.54
CA LEU A 110 16.59 18.90 14.68
C LEU A 110 17.26 18.45 15.99
N ALA A 111 17.99 17.32 15.95
CA ALA A 111 18.71 16.79 17.11
C ALA A 111 19.78 17.77 17.63
N LYS A 112 20.55 18.40 16.73
CA LYS A 112 21.52 19.43 17.09
C LYS A 112 20.87 20.62 17.79
N ARG A 113 19.73 21.09 17.26
CA ARG A 113 18.99 22.24 17.82
C ARG A 113 18.38 21.95 19.19
N LEU A 114 17.96 20.71 19.45
CA LEU A 114 17.30 20.29 20.69
C LEU A 114 18.25 19.61 21.69
N ARG A 115 19.57 19.60 21.40
CA ARG A 115 20.59 18.93 22.23
C ARG A 115 20.53 19.39 23.68
N GLY A 116 20.48 18.41 24.59
CA GLY A 116 20.40 18.66 26.03
C GLY A 116 19.01 19.05 26.55
N GLU A 117 18.06 19.35 25.67
CA GLU A 117 16.71 19.84 26.07
C GLU A 117 15.62 18.79 25.82
N THR A 118 15.67 18.10 24.68
CA THR A 118 14.64 17.16 24.23
C THR A 118 15.28 15.89 23.69
N LYS A 119 14.83 14.73 24.18
CA LYS A 119 15.21 13.42 23.64
C LYS A 119 14.35 13.08 22.43
N LEU A 120 14.98 13.00 21.24
CA LEU A 120 14.33 12.52 20.02
C LEU A 120 14.37 10.98 19.96
N LYS A 121 13.29 10.37 19.48
CA LYS A 121 13.23 8.93 19.22
C LYS A 121 12.41 8.62 17.96
N ILE A 122 13.03 7.97 16.98
CA ILE A 122 12.30 7.45 15.82
C ILE A 122 11.35 6.34 16.28
N GLN A 123 10.12 6.42 15.84
CA GLN A 123 9.00 5.54 16.18
C GLN A 123 8.15 5.29 14.95
N GLY A 124 8.72 4.74 13.88
CA GLY A 124 8.06 4.51 12.59
C GLY A 124 6.74 3.69 12.70
N ASN A 125 6.65 2.83 13.71
CA ASN A 125 5.48 1.96 13.89
C ASN A 125 4.29 2.62 14.62
N LEU A 126 4.42 3.86 15.12
CA LEU A 126 3.35 4.50 15.91
C LEU A 126 2.04 4.63 15.14
N VAL A 127 2.12 5.06 13.90
CA VAL A 127 0.94 5.33 13.08
C VAL A 127 0.40 4.05 12.44
N TRP A 128 1.25 3.03 12.23
CA TRP A 128 0.82 1.75 11.71
C TRP A 128 -0.25 1.08 12.57
N GLU A 129 -0.17 1.21 13.90
CA GLU A 129 -1.18 0.65 14.81
C GLU A 129 -2.59 1.25 14.56
N LEU A 130 -2.66 2.46 14.02
CA LEU A 130 -3.93 3.10 13.65
C LEU A 130 -4.33 2.79 12.21
N ARG A 131 -3.38 2.85 11.26
CA ARG A 131 -3.64 2.71 9.83
C ARG A 131 -3.95 1.29 9.38
N LYS A 132 -3.41 0.28 10.06
CA LYS A 132 -3.65 -1.13 9.68
C LYS A 132 -5.13 -1.53 9.79
N THR A 133 -5.90 -0.91 10.68
CA THR A 133 -7.35 -1.14 10.78
C THR A 133 -8.12 0.02 10.17
N LYS A 134 -8.81 -0.23 9.08
CA LYS A 134 -9.54 0.78 8.30
C LYS A 134 -10.91 1.06 8.94
N ASP A 135 -11.29 2.33 9.01
CA ASP A 135 -12.66 2.74 9.35
C ASP A 135 -13.59 2.60 8.12
N GLU A 136 -14.92 2.68 8.31
CA GLU A 136 -15.89 2.43 7.25
C GLU A 136 -15.71 3.36 6.04
N LYS A 137 -15.36 4.64 6.27
CA LYS A 137 -15.10 5.58 5.16
C LYS A 137 -13.85 5.23 4.36
N GLU A 138 -12.81 4.70 5.03
CA GLU A 138 -11.63 4.18 4.34
C GLU A 138 -11.99 2.96 3.50
N LEU A 139 -12.79 2.06 4.06
CA LEU A 139 -13.27 0.87 3.36
C LEU A 139 -14.12 1.21 2.13
N GLU A 140 -15.01 2.21 2.23
CA GLU A 140 -15.79 2.71 1.07
C GLU A 140 -14.87 3.19 -0.07
N LEU A 141 -13.84 3.99 0.25
CA LEU A 141 -12.89 4.48 -0.74
C LEU A 141 -12.06 3.36 -1.35
N MET A 142 -11.65 2.38 -0.54
CA MET A 142 -10.88 1.23 -1.00
C MET A 142 -11.72 0.27 -1.85
N ARG A 143 -13.01 0.07 -1.52
CA ARG A 143 -13.93 -0.67 -2.40
C ARG A 143 -14.04 0.00 -3.76
N LYS A 144 -14.16 1.34 -3.78
CA LYS A 144 -14.20 2.08 -5.04
C LYS A 144 -12.89 1.96 -5.82
N ALA A 145 -11.73 2.03 -5.16
CA ALA A 145 -10.44 1.77 -5.79
C ALA A 145 -10.38 0.34 -6.39
N GLY A 146 -10.89 -0.67 -5.65
CA GLY A 146 -10.98 -2.06 -6.13
C GLY A 146 -11.89 -2.23 -7.35
N GLU A 147 -13.03 -1.54 -7.39
CA GLU A 147 -13.91 -1.53 -8.57
C GLU A 147 -13.19 -0.95 -9.81
N LEU A 148 -12.48 0.18 -9.63
CA LEU A 148 -11.74 0.82 -10.71
C LEU A 148 -10.59 -0.05 -11.23
N THR A 149 -9.89 -0.74 -10.33
CA THR A 149 -8.87 -1.73 -10.70
C THR A 149 -9.49 -2.91 -11.45
N SER A 150 -10.67 -3.37 -11.03
CA SER A 150 -11.39 -4.47 -11.70
C SER A 150 -11.78 -4.11 -13.14
N GLU A 151 -12.16 -2.85 -13.38
CA GLU A 151 -12.42 -2.36 -14.76
C GLU A 151 -11.14 -2.33 -15.59
N GLY A 152 -10.00 -1.92 -15.01
CA GLY A 152 -8.71 -2.01 -15.68
C GLY A 152 -8.34 -3.45 -16.02
N MET A 153 -8.57 -4.40 -15.10
CA MET A 153 -8.31 -5.83 -15.34
C MET A 153 -9.23 -6.41 -16.42
N ARG A 154 -10.49 -5.98 -16.49
CA ARG A 154 -11.39 -6.38 -17.59
C ARG A 154 -10.80 -5.96 -18.93
N VAL A 155 -10.29 -4.75 -19.06
CA VAL A 155 -9.63 -4.27 -20.28
C VAL A 155 -8.35 -5.05 -20.58
N ALA A 156 -7.57 -5.44 -19.56
CA ALA A 156 -6.40 -6.30 -19.77
C ALA A 156 -6.76 -7.59 -20.52
N TYR A 157 -7.87 -8.24 -20.17
CA TYR A 157 -8.36 -9.44 -20.88
C TYR A 157 -8.79 -9.18 -22.33
N GLU A 158 -9.17 -7.95 -22.66
CA GLU A 158 -9.56 -7.55 -24.03
C GLU A 158 -8.36 -7.17 -24.90
N VAL A 159 -7.35 -6.50 -24.32
CA VAL A 159 -6.25 -5.92 -25.10
C VAL A 159 -5.03 -6.83 -25.21
N ILE A 160 -4.81 -7.74 -24.23
CA ILE A 160 -3.67 -8.66 -24.27
C ILE A 160 -3.81 -9.66 -25.41
N ARG A 161 -3.00 -9.47 -26.44
CA ARG A 161 -2.95 -10.32 -27.64
C ARG A 161 -1.56 -10.26 -28.26
N PRO A 162 -1.20 -11.23 -29.11
CA PRO A 162 0.03 -11.14 -29.90
C PRO A 162 0.06 -9.86 -30.75
N GLY A 163 1.22 -9.22 -30.83
CA GLY A 163 1.48 -8.01 -31.62
C GLY A 163 1.33 -6.69 -30.87
N ILE A 164 0.67 -6.67 -29.69
CA ILE A 164 0.65 -5.46 -28.84
C ILE A 164 1.94 -5.38 -28.01
N LYS A 165 2.43 -4.17 -27.75
CA LYS A 165 3.55 -3.96 -26.85
C LYS A 165 3.10 -3.86 -25.40
N GLU A 166 3.98 -4.22 -24.46
CA GLU A 166 3.68 -4.19 -23.01
C GLU A 166 3.18 -2.80 -22.57
N TYR A 167 3.87 -1.71 -22.96
CA TYR A 167 3.46 -0.35 -22.58
C TYR A 167 2.16 0.12 -23.27
N GLU A 168 1.85 -0.38 -24.48
CA GLU A 168 0.58 -0.07 -25.16
C GLU A 168 -0.60 -0.68 -24.40
N ALA A 169 -0.47 -1.94 -23.99
CA ALA A 169 -1.47 -2.60 -23.17
C ALA A 169 -1.64 -1.90 -21.81
N ALA A 170 -0.54 -1.51 -21.16
CA ALA A 170 -0.58 -0.73 -19.93
C ALA A 170 -1.31 0.61 -20.12
N GLY A 171 -1.05 1.32 -21.21
CA GLY A 171 -1.69 2.59 -21.54
C GLY A 171 -3.22 2.46 -21.71
N GLU A 172 -3.70 1.42 -22.38
CA GLU A 172 -5.14 1.15 -22.53
C GLU A 172 -5.82 0.85 -21.18
N ILE A 173 -5.18 0.04 -20.35
CA ILE A 173 -5.65 -0.29 -19.00
C ILE A 173 -5.76 0.96 -18.13
N GLU A 174 -4.70 1.77 -18.08
CA GLU A 174 -4.65 3.00 -17.28
C GLU A 174 -5.65 4.05 -17.78
N TYR A 175 -5.81 4.17 -19.11
CA TYR A 175 -6.80 5.07 -19.71
C TYR A 175 -8.22 4.75 -19.22
N VAL A 176 -8.62 3.49 -19.22
CA VAL A 176 -9.96 3.09 -18.78
C VAL A 176 -10.12 3.31 -17.28
N MET A 177 -9.15 2.95 -16.45
CA MET A 177 -9.20 3.25 -15.01
C MET A 177 -9.38 4.76 -14.77
N ARG A 178 -8.65 5.61 -15.49
CA ARG A 178 -8.75 7.06 -15.41
C ARG A 178 -10.13 7.56 -15.87
N LYS A 179 -10.63 7.07 -16.99
CA LYS A 179 -11.95 7.42 -17.52
C LYS A 179 -13.09 7.05 -16.58
N CYS A 180 -12.95 5.97 -15.81
CA CYS A 180 -13.91 5.53 -14.80
C CYS A 180 -13.81 6.32 -13.47
N GLY A 181 -12.86 7.26 -13.33
CA GLY A 181 -12.75 8.16 -12.18
C GLY A 181 -11.58 7.89 -11.24
N CYS A 182 -10.63 7.05 -11.63
CA CYS A 182 -9.38 6.85 -10.90
C CYS A 182 -8.57 8.16 -10.82
N TRP A 183 -8.01 8.46 -9.66
CA TRP A 183 -7.15 9.64 -9.46
C TRP A 183 -5.72 9.44 -9.94
N GLY A 184 -5.30 8.20 -10.12
CA GLY A 184 -3.99 7.78 -10.57
C GLY A 184 -3.82 6.29 -10.39
N THR A 185 -2.73 5.74 -10.91
CA THR A 185 -2.31 4.38 -10.58
C THR A 185 -1.83 4.32 -9.13
N ALA A 186 -2.04 3.18 -8.47
CA ALA A 186 -1.57 2.97 -7.10
C ALA A 186 -0.03 2.83 -7.05
N PHE A 187 0.54 2.31 -8.11
CA PHE A 187 1.96 2.09 -8.38
C PHE A 187 2.19 2.07 -9.89
N GLU A 188 3.42 1.87 -10.32
CA GLU A 188 3.75 1.72 -11.73
C GLU A 188 3.16 0.41 -12.27
N THR A 189 2.30 0.51 -13.28
CA THR A 189 1.62 -0.64 -13.91
C THR A 189 2.64 -1.66 -14.43
N ILE A 190 2.42 -2.93 -14.15
CA ILE A 190 3.23 -4.04 -14.65
C ILE A 190 2.47 -4.78 -15.74
N VAL A 191 3.05 -4.84 -16.93
CA VAL A 191 2.69 -5.76 -18.00
C VAL A 191 3.97 -6.44 -18.45
N ALA A 192 4.26 -7.60 -17.86
CA ALA A 192 5.50 -8.33 -18.11
C ALA A 192 5.20 -9.62 -18.86
N SER A 193 5.75 -9.78 -20.07
CA SER A 193 5.39 -10.85 -21.01
C SER A 193 6.52 -11.83 -21.30
N GLY A 194 6.16 -13.07 -21.67
CA GLY A 194 7.10 -14.14 -21.99
C GLY A 194 8.03 -14.46 -20.84
N VAL A 195 9.33 -14.56 -21.11
CA VAL A 195 10.34 -14.84 -20.08
C VAL A 195 10.46 -13.72 -19.02
N ARG A 196 10.05 -12.48 -19.35
CA ARG A 196 10.04 -11.36 -18.42
C ARG A 196 8.96 -11.48 -17.36
N SER A 197 7.88 -12.23 -17.61
CA SER A 197 6.85 -12.51 -16.62
C SER A 197 7.39 -13.25 -15.38
N ALA A 198 8.57 -13.89 -15.48
CA ALA A 198 9.27 -14.48 -14.34
C ALA A 198 9.95 -13.44 -13.41
N PHE A 199 9.89 -12.16 -13.72
CA PHE A 199 10.38 -11.09 -12.85
C PHE A 199 9.21 -10.43 -12.14
N PRO A 200 9.04 -10.61 -10.81
CA PRO A 200 7.89 -10.09 -10.07
C PRO A 200 7.63 -8.60 -10.28
N HIS A 201 8.70 -7.79 -10.41
CA HIS A 201 8.65 -6.35 -10.68
C HIS A 201 9.17 -5.99 -12.08
N GLY A 202 8.75 -6.77 -13.09
CA GLY A 202 9.27 -6.64 -14.46
C GLY A 202 8.93 -5.33 -15.17
N GLY A 203 7.96 -4.55 -14.68
CA GLY A 203 7.51 -3.31 -15.32
C GLY A 203 6.94 -3.52 -16.72
N CYS A 204 6.86 -2.42 -17.49
CA CYS A 204 6.46 -2.43 -18.89
C CYS A 204 7.66 -2.03 -19.77
N THR A 205 7.78 -2.67 -20.95
CA THR A 205 8.81 -2.32 -21.93
C THR A 205 8.21 -2.16 -23.33
N ASP A 206 9.06 -1.91 -24.32
CA ASP A 206 8.71 -1.89 -25.75
C ASP A 206 8.62 -3.30 -26.36
N ARG A 207 8.74 -4.35 -25.52
CA ARG A 207 8.62 -5.74 -25.97
C ARG A 207 7.22 -6.00 -26.56
N GLU A 208 7.20 -6.53 -27.76
CA GLU A 208 5.98 -7.05 -28.40
C GLU A 208 5.59 -8.40 -27.77
N ILE A 209 4.34 -8.52 -27.32
CA ILE A 209 3.77 -9.76 -26.80
C ILE A 209 3.64 -10.76 -27.93
N ARG A 210 4.11 -11.99 -27.71
CA ARG A 210 4.14 -13.04 -28.73
C ARG A 210 3.13 -14.14 -28.44
N GLN A 211 2.73 -14.86 -29.49
CA GLN A 211 1.88 -16.04 -29.38
C GLN A 211 2.46 -17.04 -28.37
N GLY A 212 1.66 -17.44 -27.37
CA GLY A 212 2.04 -18.38 -26.32
C GLY A 212 2.75 -17.76 -25.12
N ASP A 213 3.02 -16.46 -25.13
CA ASP A 213 3.56 -15.77 -23.95
C ASP A 213 2.59 -15.83 -22.77
N LEU A 214 3.14 -16.06 -21.57
CA LEU A 214 2.49 -15.67 -20.34
C LEU A 214 2.65 -14.16 -20.16
N VAL A 215 1.62 -13.48 -19.69
CA VAL A 215 1.63 -12.04 -19.41
C VAL A 215 1.12 -11.84 -17.99
N VAL A 216 2.01 -11.42 -17.09
CA VAL A 216 1.64 -10.96 -15.76
C VAL A 216 1.20 -9.52 -15.89
N VAL A 217 -0.06 -9.26 -15.57
CA VAL A 217 -0.66 -7.92 -15.49
C VAL A 217 -0.93 -7.62 -14.03
N ASP A 218 -0.24 -6.63 -13.49
CA ASP A 218 -0.34 -6.20 -12.10
C ASP A 218 -0.63 -4.70 -12.07
N ILE A 219 -1.79 -4.35 -11.54
CA ILE A 219 -2.39 -3.02 -11.63
C ILE A 219 -3.08 -2.62 -10.33
N GLY A 220 -3.09 -1.34 -10.06
CA GLY A 220 -3.81 -0.78 -8.94
C GLY A 220 -4.35 0.62 -9.24
N ALA A 221 -5.56 0.92 -8.77
CA ALA A 221 -6.15 2.24 -8.83
C ALA A 221 -5.96 2.99 -7.51
N ALA A 222 -5.74 4.31 -7.58
CA ALA A 222 -5.86 5.22 -6.45
C ALA A 222 -7.17 6.01 -6.56
N TYR A 223 -7.96 6.02 -5.49
CA TYR A 223 -9.19 6.79 -5.40
C TYR A 223 -9.25 7.55 -4.07
N HIS A 224 -9.32 8.89 -4.13
CA HIS A 224 -9.19 9.74 -2.95
C HIS A 224 -8.00 9.33 -2.05
N HIS A 225 -6.84 9.08 -2.67
CA HIS A 225 -5.58 8.63 -2.07
C HIS A 225 -5.55 7.18 -1.55
N TYR A 226 -6.69 6.49 -1.43
CA TYR A 226 -6.72 5.07 -1.07
C TYR A 226 -6.47 4.21 -2.29
N ARG A 227 -5.75 3.12 -2.08
CA ARG A 227 -5.22 2.26 -3.13
C ARG A 227 -5.87 0.88 -3.10
N SER A 228 -5.84 0.22 -4.24
CA SER A 228 -6.09 -1.20 -4.40
C SER A 228 -4.98 -1.83 -5.23
N ASP A 229 -4.95 -3.15 -5.26
CA ASP A 229 -3.91 -3.95 -5.87
C ASP A 229 -4.52 -5.23 -6.44
N MET A 230 -4.14 -5.62 -7.66
CA MET A 230 -4.67 -6.79 -8.32
C MET A 230 -3.75 -7.29 -9.42
N THR A 231 -3.39 -8.56 -9.35
CA THR A 231 -2.66 -9.24 -10.42
C THR A 231 -3.47 -10.36 -11.05
N ARG A 232 -3.34 -10.50 -12.38
CA ARG A 232 -3.72 -11.70 -13.14
C ARG A 232 -2.59 -12.08 -14.08
N THR A 233 -2.48 -13.39 -14.34
CA THR A 233 -1.65 -13.91 -15.42
C THR A 233 -2.54 -14.37 -16.55
N LEU A 234 -2.24 -13.87 -17.75
CA LEU A 234 -2.94 -14.23 -18.99
C LEU A 234 -1.98 -14.96 -19.94
N ALA A 235 -2.52 -15.72 -20.87
CA ALA A 235 -1.77 -16.28 -21.99
C ALA A 235 -2.16 -15.54 -23.28
N ALA A 236 -1.18 -15.03 -23.99
CA ALA A 236 -1.39 -14.43 -25.31
C ALA A 236 -1.64 -15.54 -26.34
N GLY A 237 -2.90 -15.93 -26.50
CA GLY A 237 -3.35 -17.07 -27.30
C GLY A 237 -3.55 -18.34 -26.45
N LYS A 238 -3.47 -19.53 -27.11
CA LYS A 238 -3.77 -20.80 -26.44
C LYS A 238 -2.67 -21.20 -25.46
N PRO A 239 -2.93 -21.35 -24.15
CA PRO A 239 -1.95 -21.80 -23.17
C PRO A 239 -1.60 -23.30 -23.37
N SER A 240 -0.34 -23.64 -23.09
CA SER A 240 0.11 -25.04 -23.03
C SER A 240 -0.41 -25.75 -21.79
N GLU A 241 -0.44 -27.08 -21.81
CA GLU A 241 -0.87 -27.89 -20.65
C GLU A 241 0.02 -27.65 -19.41
N LYS A 242 1.32 -27.39 -19.60
CA LYS A 242 2.23 -27.04 -18.50
C LYS A 242 1.84 -25.69 -17.89
N GLN A 243 1.52 -24.68 -18.70
CA GLN A 243 1.07 -23.37 -18.22
C GLN A 243 -0.25 -23.49 -17.44
N LYS A 244 -1.22 -24.23 -17.94
CA LYS A 244 -2.49 -24.49 -17.25
C LYS A 244 -2.26 -25.16 -15.89
N LYS A 245 -1.42 -26.19 -15.85
CA LYS A 245 -1.11 -26.93 -14.60
C LYS A 245 -0.52 -26.01 -13.55
N ILE A 246 0.47 -25.18 -13.89
CA ILE A 246 1.12 -24.27 -12.92
C ILE A 246 0.14 -23.18 -12.48
N TYR A 247 -0.64 -22.62 -13.39
CA TYR A 247 -1.67 -21.64 -13.07
C TYR A 247 -2.68 -22.15 -12.04
N GLU A 248 -3.16 -23.40 -12.21
CA GLU A 248 -4.10 -24.01 -11.28
C GLU A 248 -3.49 -24.24 -9.88
N ILE A 249 -2.18 -24.50 -9.78
CA ILE A 249 -1.48 -24.57 -8.48
C ILE A 249 -1.51 -23.20 -7.78
N VAL A 250 -1.19 -22.11 -8.51
CA VAL A 250 -1.21 -20.75 -7.95
C VAL A 250 -2.65 -20.36 -7.57
N ARG A 251 -3.64 -20.66 -8.41
CA ARG A 251 -5.06 -20.42 -8.13
C ARG A 251 -5.52 -21.15 -6.86
N LEU A 252 -5.16 -22.42 -6.72
CA LEU A 252 -5.48 -23.20 -5.52
C LEU A 252 -4.80 -22.65 -4.26
N ALA A 253 -3.54 -22.22 -4.39
CA ALA A 253 -2.82 -21.59 -3.28
C ALA A 253 -3.50 -20.28 -2.83
N GLN A 254 -3.92 -19.43 -3.77
CA GLN A 254 -4.65 -18.20 -3.49
C GLN A 254 -6.01 -18.48 -2.84
N GLU A 255 -6.75 -19.47 -3.35
CA GLU A 255 -8.05 -19.84 -2.78
C GLU A 255 -7.94 -20.38 -1.34
N LYS A 256 -6.97 -21.25 -1.05
CA LYS A 256 -6.73 -21.77 0.29
C LYS A 256 -6.30 -20.68 1.27
N ALA A 257 -5.42 -19.77 0.85
CA ALA A 257 -5.01 -18.64 1.66
C ALA A 257 -6.20 -17.69 1.95
N PHE A 258 -7.04 -17.43 0.96
CA PHE A 258 -8.26 -16.64 1.15
C PHE A 258 -9.22 -17.28 2.17
N GLN A 259 -9.37 -18.61 2.17
CA GLN A 259 -10.18 -19.34 3.16
C GLN A 259 -9.57 -19.32 4.57
N ALA A 260 -8.23 -19.25 4.66
CA ALA A 260 -7.50 -19.14 5.92
C ALA A 260 -7.53 -17.72 6.52
N LEU A 261 -7.90 -16.70 5.72
CA LEU A 261 -7.94 -15.30 6.14
C LEU A 261 -9.11 -15.05 7.08
N LYS A 262 -8.82 -15.07 8.39
CA LYS A 262 -9.83 -14.90 9.46
C LYS A 262 -9.32 -13.93 10.52
N PRO A 263 -10.23 -13.24 11.25
CA PRO A 263 -9.83 -12.46 12.40
C PRO A 263 -9.08 -13.31 13.43
N LYS A 264 -8.00 -12.76 13.99
CA LYS A 264 -7.07 -13.37 14.95
C LYS A 264 -6.14 -14.45 14.38
N ALA A 265 -6.21 -14.80 13.09
CA ALA A 265 -5.20 -15.64 12.46
C ALA A 265 -3.81 -14.97 12.53
N GLU A 266 -2.78 -15.77 12.77
CA GLU A 266 -1.40 -15.29 12.60
C GLU A 266 -1.14 -15.07 11.10
N ALA A 267 -0.60 -13.92 10.72
CA ALA A 267 -0.38 -13.59 9.32
C ALA A 267 0.58 -14.57 8.63
N ARG A 268 1.60 -15.08 9.38
CA ARG A 268 2.52 -16.11 8.90
C ARG A 268 1.83 -17.45 8.61
N ASP A 269 0.76 -17.80 9.36
CA ASP A 269 0.06 -19.06 9.14
C ASP A 269 -0.77 -19.02 7.86
N VAL A 270 -1.28 -17.82 7.48
CA VAL A 270 -1.95 -17.62 6.19
C VAL A 270 -0.96 -17.74 5.03
N ASP A 271 0.26 -17.18 5.16
CA ASP A 271 1.36 -17.39 4.20
C ASP A 271 1.69 -18.88 4.06
N ALA A 272 1.86 -19.57 5.20
CA ALA A 272 2.23 -20.99 5.23
C ALA A 272 1.23 -21.88 4.47
N VAL A 273 -0.06 -21.56 4.47
CA VAL A 273 -1.09 -22.32 3.72
C VAL A 273 -0.85 -22.24 2.21
N ALA A 274 -0.58 -21.03 1.67
CA ALA A 274 -0.29 -20.86 0.26
C ALA A 274 1.05 -21.50 -0.12
N ARG A 275 2.07 -21.21 0.67
CA ARG A 275 3.44 -21.72 0.47
C ARG A 275 3.48 -23.23 0.43
N LYS A 276 2.87 -23.89 1.44
CA LYS A 276 2.78 -25.34 1.46
C LYS A 276 2.04 -25.92 0.24
N THR A 277 0.99 -25.26 -0.24
CA THR A 277 0.28 -25.72 -1.43
C THR A 277 1.17 -25.72 -2.68
N ILE A 278 2.04 -24.72 -2.82
CA ILE A 278 3.02 -24.58 -3.91
C ILE A 278 4.16 -25.60 -3.73
N GLU A 279 4.67 -25.78 -2.50
CA GLU A 279 5.73 -26.74 -2.14
C GLU A 279 5.29 -28.19 -2.41
N ASP A 280 4.09 -28.59 -1.97
CA ASP A 280 3.53 -29.93 -2.17
C ASP A 280 3.35 -30.27 -3.67
N ALA A 281 3.23 -29.23 -4.53
CA ALA A 281 3.20 -29.40 -5.97
C ALA A 281 4.59 -29.42 -6.64
N GLY A 282 5.68 -29.28 -5.86
CA GLY A 282 7.06 -29.30 -6.33
C GLY A 282 7.61 -27.99 -6.87
N TYR A 283 6.97 -26.83 -6.50
CA TYR A 283 7.37 -25.51 -6.99
C TYR A 283 7.79 -24.56 -5.86
N GLY A 284 8.08 -25.04 -4.67
CA GLY A 284 8.36 -24.21 -3.49
C GLY A 284 9.51 -23.21 -3.69
N GLU A 285 10.60 -23.61 -4.37
CA GLU A 285 11.74 -22.76 -4.67
C GLU A 285 11.42 -21.55 -5.57
N TYR A 286 10.31 -21.60 -6.29
CA TYR A 286 9.87 -20.55 -7.23
C TYR A 286 8.89 -19.54 -6.59
N PHE A 287 8.49 -19.72 -5.34
CA PHE A 287 7.70 -18.74 -4.60
C PHE A 287 8.62 -17.90 -3.70
N VAL A 288 9.13 -16.81 -4.26
CA VAL A 288 10.29 -16.05 -3.77
C VAL A 288 9.96 -14.83 -2.88
N HIS A 289 8.68 -14.55 -2.62
CA HIS A 289 8.25 -13.41 -1.80
C HIS A 289 7.24 -13.84 -0.73
N GLY A 290 6.81 -12.93 0.12
CA GLY A 290 5.71 -13.15 1.07
C GLY A 290 4.37 -13.29 0.35
N LEU A 291 3.38 -13.86 1.01
CA LEU A 291 2.03 -14.04 0.42
C LEU A 291 1.33 -12.71 0.14
N GLY A 292 1.68 -11.63 0.86
CA GLY A 292 1.03 -10.34 0.65
C GLY A 292 1.33 -9.31 1.73
N HIS A 293 0.67 -8.17 1.61
CA HIS A 293 0.87 -6.99 2.44
C HIS A 293 -0.44 -6.24 2.69
N GLY A 294 -0.43 -5.34 3.67
CA GLY A 294 -1.51 -4.38 3.86
C GLY A 294 -1.58 -3.38 2.70
N VAL A 295 -2.76 -2.88 2.44
CA VAL A 295 -3.04 -1.82 1.45
C VAL A 295 -3.84 -0.71 2.11
N GLY A 296 -3.62 0.54 1.69
CA GLY A 296 -4.38 1.69 2.20
C GLY A 296 -4.00 2.99 1.51
N LEU A 297 -3.44 3.94 2.24
CA LEU A 297 -2.88 5.18 1.70
C LEU A 297 -1.54 4.93 0.96
N GLU A 298 -0.83 3.88 1.35
CA GLU A 298 0.33 3.35 0.62
C GLU A 298 -0.06 1.98 0.03
N VAL A 299 0.60 1.58 -1.05
CA VAL A 299 0.38 0.27 -1.63
C VAL A 299 0.88 -0.82 -0.66
N HIS A 300 2.05 -0.62 -0.06
CA HIS A 300 2.61 -1.53 0.93
C HIS A 300 2.45 -0.96 2.34
N GLU A 301 1.57 -1.57 3.12
CA GLU A 301 1.31 -1.25 4.53
C GLU A 301 1.41 -2.49 5.42
N GLN A 302 1.31 -2.28 6.72
CA GLN A 302 1.05 -3.33 7.68
C GLN A 302 -0.45 -3.72 7.68
N PRO A 303 -0.77 -5.02 8.00
CA PRO A 303 0.13 -6.12 8.33
C PRO A 303 0.75 -6.76 7.08
N THR A 304 1.92 -7.41 7.23
CA THR A 304 2.51 -8.24 6.17
C THR A 304 2.10 -9.70 6.35
N LEU A 305 1.86 -10.40 5.25
CA LEU A 305 1.62 -11.84 5.21
C LEU A 305 2.90 -12.50 4.66
N SER A 306 3.79 -12.92 5.56
CA SER A 306 5.09 -13.52 5.21
C SER A 306 5.51 -14.52 6.29
N PRO A 307 6.50 -15.40 6.02
CA PRO A 307 6.99 -16.35 7.03
C PRO A 307 7.48 -15.69 8.32
N GLU A 308 8.04 -14.48 8.23
CA GLU A 308 8.61 -13.75 9.36
C GLU A 308 7.59 -12.85 10.08
N SER A 309 6.36 -12.76 9.57
CA SER A 309 5.34 -11.87 10.14
C SER A 309 4.99 -12.25 11.58
N LYS A 310 4.90 -11.24 12.42
CA LYS A 310 4.46 -11.35 13.83
C LYS A 310 3.06 -10.73 14.02
N ASP A 311 2.43 -10.31 12.96
CA ASP A 311 1.12 -9.68 13.02
C ASP A 311 0.00 -10.69 13.20
N LYS A 312 -1.03 -10.27 13.94
CA LYS A 312 -2.34 -10.93 13.97
C LYS A 312 -3.32 -10.15 13.16
N LEU A 313 -4.06 -10.86 12.32
CA LEU A 313 -5.08 -10.25 11.49
C LEU A 313 -6.27 -9.78 12.32
N MET A 314 -6.70 -8.57 12.10
CA MET A 314 -7.81 -7.94 12.80
C MET A 314 -8.95 -7.59 11.84
N ILE A 315 -10.18 -7.53 12.34
CA ILE A 315 -11.30 -6.98 11.57
C ILE A 315 -10.95 -5.56 11.14
N GLY A 316 -11.15 -5.25 9.86
CA GLY A 316 -10.79 -3.96 9.25
C GLY A 316 -9.37 -3.92 8.66
N ASN A 317 -8.57 -4.99 8.77
CA ASN A 317 -7.37 -5.09 7.96
C ASN A 317 -7.75 -5.31 6.50
N VAL A 318 -7.08 -4.60 5.59
CA VAL A 318 -7.15 -4.82 4.15
C VAL A 318 -5.77 -5.24 3.68
N VAL A 319 -5.69 -6.40 3.05
CA VAL A 319 -4.43 -7.05 2.66
C VAL A 319 -4.52 -7.61 1.24
N THR A 320 -3.38 -7.83 0.59
CA THR A 320 -3.28 -8.62 -0.63
C THR A 320 -3.15 -10.10 -0.32
N ILE A 321 -3.57 -10.96 -1.24
CA ILE A 321 -3.27 -12.40 -1.27
C ILE A 321 -2.79 -12.70 -2.67
N GLU A 322 -1.48 -12.86 -2.84
CA GLU A 322 -0.79 -12.84 -4.13
C GLU A 322 0.26 -13.96 -4.30
N PRO A 323 -0.07 -15.24 -4.08
CA PRO A 323 0.90 -16.29 -4.33
C PRO A 323 1.37 -16.25 -5.78
N GLY A 324 2.66 -16.56 -5.99
CA GLY A 324 3.27 -16.58 -7.32
C GLY A 324 4.29 -17.71 -7.49
N ILE A 325 4.48 -18.13 -8.75
CA ILE A 325 5.50 -19.07 -9.19
C ILE A 325 6.26 -18.44 -10.36
N TYR A 326 7.59 -18.25 -10.21
CA TYR A 326 8.42 -17.53 -11.17
C TYR A 326 9.57 -18.42 -11.63
N ILE A 327 9.49 -18.95 -12.87
CA ILE A 327 10.47 -19.88 -13.44
C ILE A 327 11.28 -19.16 -14.51
N VAL A 328 12.53 -18.81 -14.18
CA VAL A 328 13.44 -18.11 -15.10
C VAL A 328 13.59 -18.90 -16.41
N GLY A 329 13.43 -18.22 -17.54
CA GLY A 329 13.47 -18.83 -18.88
C GLY A 329 12.15 -19.48 -19.33
N PHE A 330 11.14 -19.59 -18.43
CA PHE A 330 9.83 -20.13 -18.78
C PHE A 330 8.71 -19.08 -18.66
N GLY A 331 8.60 -18.40 -17.52
CA GLY A 331 7.60 -17.38 -17.24
C GLY A 331 7.13 -17.38 -15.78
N GLY A 332 6.28 -16.42 -15.45
CA GLY A 332 5.74 -16.21 -14.10
C GLY A 332 4.22 -16.31 -14.07
N PHE A 333 3.74 -16.65 -12.88
CA PHE A 333 2.31 -16.74 -12.56
C PHE A 333 2.09 -16.02 -11.22
N ARG A 334 1.19 -15.07 -11.18
CA ARG A 334 0.67 -14.45 -9.96
C ARG A 334 -0.83 -14.24 -10.08
N ILE A 335 -1.56 -14.54 -9.03
CA ILE A 335 -2.99 -14.26 -8.90
C ILE A 335 -3.17 -13.55 -7.59
N GLU A 336 -3.72 -12.35 -7.65
CA GLU A 336 -3.84 -11.47 -6.52
C GLU A 336 -5.19 -10.79 -6.42
N ASP A 337 -5.65 -10.62 -5.19
CA ASP A 337 -6.78 -9.74 -4.86
C ASP A 337 -6.50 -8.94 -3.59
N THR A 338 -7.02 -7.70 -3.56
CA THR A 338 -7.16 -6.90 -2.33
C THR A 338 -8.37 -7.40 -1.53
N VAL A 339 -8.15 -7.73 -0.26
CA VAL A 339 -9.13 -8.45 0.58
C VAL A 339 -9.29 -7.79 1.95
N LEU A 340 -10.53 -7.61 2.39
CA LEU A 340 -10.90 -7.16 3.73
C LEU A 340 -11.07 -8.35 4.69
N VAL A 341 -10.40 -8.29 5.82
CA VAL A 341 -10.62 -9.20 6.96
C VAL A 341 -11.84 -8.72 7.75
N GLN A 342 -12.89 -9.53 7.81
CA GLN A 342 -14.13 -9.24 8.53
C GLN A 342 -14.69 -10.45 9.26
N LYS A 343 -15.80 -10.30 10.01
CA LYS A 343 -16.50 -11.45 10.61
C LYS A 343 -17.08 -12.32 9.49
N GLY A 344 -16.89 -13.62 9.62
CA GLY A 344 -17.35 -14.58 8.61
C GLY A 344 -16.36 -14.70 7.46
N LYS A 345 -16.87 -14.70 6.21
CA LYS A 345 -16.05 -14.80 5.01
C LYS A 345 -15.41 -13.44 4.69
N ALA A 346 -14.12 -13.44 4.39
CA ALA A 346 -13.42 -12.24 3.93
C ALA A 346 -14.05 -11.69 2.63
N GLU A 347 -13.93 -10.38 2.38
CA GLU A 347 -14.50 -9.69 1.23
C GLU A 347 -13.40 -9.28 0.26
N LYS A 348 -13.50 -9.68 -1.01
CA LYS A 348 -12.62 -9.21 -2.08
C LYS A 348 -13.10 -7.87 -2.61
N PHE A 349 -12.23 -6.87 -2.63
CA PHE A 349 -12.50 -5.55 -3.23
C PHE A 349 -12.25 -5.55 -4.74
N THR A 350 -11.32 -6.38 -5.20
CA THR A 350 -11.01 -6.58 -6.61
C THR A 350 -11.76 -7.79 -7.14
N LYS A 351 -12.25 -7.71 -8.39
CA LYS A 351 -13.01 -8.76 -9.05
C LYS A 351 -12.52 -8.91 -10.49
N GLY A 352 -12.35 -10.15 -10.93
CA GLY A 352 -11.93 -10.44 -12.29
C GLY A 352 -11.91 -11.94 -12.57
N PRO A 353 -11.77 -12.34 -13.82
CA PRO A 353 -11.70 -13.76 -14.18
C PRO A 353 -10.52 -14.47 -13.52
N TYR A 354 -10.71 -15.76 -13.26
CA TYR A 354 -9.64 -16.68 -12.83
C TYR A 354 -9.37 -17.67 -13.96
N THR A 355 -8.88 -17.17 -15.08
CA THR A 355 -8.53 -17.94 -16.27
C THR A 355 -7.26 -17.40 -16.91
N LEU A 356 -6.47 -18.28 -17.54
CA LEU A 356 -5.35 -17.87 -18.40
C LEU A 356 -5.82 -17.36 -19.76
N GLU A 357 -7.02 -17.74 -20.20
CA GLU A 357 -7.49 -17.43 -21.55
C GLU A 357 -8.09 -16.02 -21.55
N ALA A 358 -7.55 -15.13 -22.39
CA ALA A 358 -8.19 -13.87 -22.73
C ALA A 358 -9.53 -14.15 -23.42
N GLU A 359 -10.57 -13.39 -23.10
CA GLU A 359 -11.84 -13.49 -23.83
C GLU A 359 -11.61 -13.07 -25.29
N LYS A 360 -12.16 -13.90 -26.23
CA LYS A 360 -12.04 -13.64 -27.67
C LYS A 360 -13.01 -12.56 -28.11
#